data_2b73ec63dad45c70352817d3612b453b
#
_entry.id   2b73ec63dad45c70352817d3612b453b
#
_cell.length_a   1.000
_cell.length_b   1.000
_cell.length_c   1.000
_cell.angle_alpha   90.00
_cell.angle_beta   90.00
_cell.angle_gamma   90.00
#
_symmetry.space_group_name_H-M   'P 1'
#
loop_
_entity.id
_entity.type
_entity.pdbx_description
1 polymer ?
#
loop_
_entity_poly.entity_id
_entity_poly.type
_entity_poly.pdbx_seq_one_letter_code
_entity_poly.pdbx_strand_id
1 'polypeptide(L)'
;MNNVLIVSVIGPDRSGLVEQLAATIAAKNGNWLESSFSRLAGQFSGIVKVAVIGAGEEVLLALQQIAGLDIRGVLDVEREETALVSQSVALSLIGHDRVGIVKDVATILARFAVNIEKLETWLSSGAMSGEMMFHAQLILSAPLDVDLDQVHRQLECIADDLMVEWAD
;
A
#
# COMPACT_ATOMS: atom_id res chain seq x y z
N MET A 1 12.89 21.10 13.89
CA MET A 1 12.03 19.97 13.49
C MET A 1 11.56 20.24 12.08
N ASN A 2 11.84 19.30 11.18
CA ASN A 2 11.29 19.41 9.84
C ASN A 2 9.83 18.96 9.88
N ASN A 3 8.95 19.77 9.39
CA ASN A 3 7.55 19.39 9.24
C ASN A 3 7.42 18.55 7.95
N VAL A 4 6.63 17.52 8.02
CA VAL A 4 6.31 16.69 6.84
C VAL A 4 4.82 16.75 6.54
N LEU A 5 4.52 16.87 5.26
CA LEU A 5 3.18 16.80 4.74
C LEU A 5 3.01 15.44 4.06
N ILE A 6 2.05 14.65 4.54
CA ILE A 6 1.64 13.41 3.88
C ILE A 6 0.45 13.72 3.00
N VAL A 7 0.61 13.52 1.71
CA VAL A 7 -0.40 13.85 0.70
C VAL A 7 -0.93 12.58 0.06
N SER A 8 -2.24 12.40 0.04
CA SER A 8 -2.92 11.39 -0.74
C SER A 8 -3.51 11.98 -2.01
N VAL A 9 -3.41 11.25 -3.10
CA VAL A 9 -3.83 11.67 -4.44
C VAL A 9 -4.66 10.58 -5.09
N ILE A 10 -5.77 10.93 -5.69
CA ILE A 10 -6.54 10.04 -6.55
C ILE A 10 -7.21 10.83 -7.68
N GLY A 11 -7.26 10.26 -8.86
CA GLY A 11 -8.00 10.80 -10.01
C GLY A 11 -7.78 9.98 -11.27
N PRO A 12 -8.48 10.34 -12.36
CA PRO A 12 -8.30 9.69 -13.66
C PRO A 12 -6.83 9.76 -14.10
N ASP A 13 -6.30 8.62 -14.55
CA ASP A 13 -4.91 8.55 -15.01
C ASP A 13 -4.70 9.31 -16.31
N ARG A 14 -3.61 10.03 -16.40
CA ARG A 14 -3.11 10.71 -17.59
C ARG A 14 -1.61 10.91 -17.53
N SER A 15 -0.99 11.09 -18.68
CA SER A 15 0.44 11.41 -18.76
C SER A 15 0.77 12.71 -18.01
N GLY A 16 1.94 12.74 -17.37
CA GLY A 16 2.49 13.93 -16.74
C GLY A 16 1.98 14.23 -15.33
N LEU A 17 1.16 13.35 -14.71
CA LEU A 17 0.67 13.59 -13.35
C LEU A 17 1.79 13.69 -12.32
N VAL A 18 2.75 12.78 -12.35
CA VAL A 18 3.89 12.82 -11.42
C VAL A 18 4.74 14.05 -11.64
N GLU A 19 4.99 14.44 -12.90
CA GLU A 19 5.69 15.68 -13.22
C GLU A 19 4.96 16.90 -12.66
N GLN A 20 3.65 16.98 -12.85
CA GLN A 20 2.84 18.10 -12.37
C GLN A 20 2.82 18.19 -10.84
N LEU A 21 2.71 17.06 -10.15
CA LEU A 21 2.81 16.99 -8.70
C LEU A 21 4.18 17.45 -8.22
N ALA A 22 5.25 16.92 -8.81
CA ALA A 22 6.62 17.25 -8.42
C ALA A 22 6.97 18.72 -8.69
N ALA A 23 6.57 19.27 -9.83
CA ALA A 23 6.77 20.67 -10.17
C ALA A 23 6.02 21.60 -9.22
N THR A 24 4.80 21.25 -8.85
CA THR A 24 3.98 22.03 -7.89
C THR A 24 4.60 22.04 -6.50
N ILE A 25 5.08 20.89 -6.03
CA ILE A 25 5.76 20.75 -4.74
C ILE A 25 7.06 21.59 -4.73
N ALA A 26 7.87 21.45 -5.76
CA ALA A 26 9.15 22.19 -5.88
C ALA A 26 8.94 23.70 -5.95
N ALA A 27 7.92 24.18 -6.67
CA ALA A 27 7.60 25.61 -6.79
C ALA A 27 7.21 26.26 -5.45
N LYS A 28 6.81 25.45 -4.46
CA LYS A 28 6.50 25.88 -3.10
C LYS A 28 7.59 25.53 -2.08
N ASN A 29 8.80 25.27 -2.56
CA ASN A 29 9.95 24.87 -1.74
C ASN A 29 9.71 23.59 -0.90
N GLY A 30 8.79 22.73 -1.32
CA GLY A 30 8.64 21.40 -0.77
C GLY A 30 9.69 20.45 -1.34
N ASN A 31 10.15 19.52 -0.53
CA ASN A 31 11.07 18.47 -0.97
C ASN A 31 10.37 17.11 -0.93
N TRP A 32 10.27 16.47 -2.09
CA TRP A 32 9.72 15.11 -2.23
C TRP A 32 10.66 14.10 -1.61
N LEU A 33 10.21 13.39 -0.58
CA LEU A 33 11.03 12.43 0.19
C LEU A 33 10.76 10.99 -0.24
N GLU A 34 9.53 10.55 -0.06
CA GLU A 34 9.09 9.18 -0.31
C GLU A 34 7.72 9.17 -0.98
N SER A 35 7.44 8.17 -1.77
CA SER A 35 6.12 8.04 -2.39
C SER A 35 5.81 6.60 -2.80
N SER A 36 4.52 6.31 -2.89
CA SER A 36 4.00 5.10 -3.49
C SER A 36 2.77 5.44 -4.32
N PHE A 37 2.86 5.22 -5.63
CA PHE A 37 1.77 5.46 -6.56
C PHE A 37 1.50 4.21 -7.39
N SER A 38 0.26 4.04 -7.77
CA SER A 38 -0.13 3.00 -8.71
C SER A 38 -1.28 3.44 -9.60
N ARG A 39 -1.45 2.71 -10.68
CA ARG A 39 -2.56 2.82 -11.60
C ARG A 39 -3.44 1.57 -11.48
N LEU A 40 -4.73 1.76 -11.26
CA LEU A 40 -5.70 0.68 -11.20
C LEU A 40 -7.01 1.11 -11.84
N ALA A 41 -7.52 0.30 -12.76
CA ALA A 41 -8.81 0.54 -13.44
C ALA A 41 -8.95 1.95 -14.02
N GLY A 42 -7.89 2.49 -14.62
CA GLY A 42 -7.88 3.83 -15.21
C GLY A 42 -7.75 4.98 -14.21
N GLN A 43 -7.62 4.67 -12.93
CA GLN A 43 -7.33 5.65 -11.90
C GLN A 43 -5.84 5.64 -11.53
N PHE A 44 -5.29 6.81 -11.28
CA PHE A 44 -3.99 7.03 -10.66
C PHE A 44 -4.22 7.35 -9.19
N SER A 45 -3.50 6.70 -8.30
CA SER A 45 -3.63 6.94 -6.87
C SER A 45 -2.33 6.66 -6.13
N GLY A 46 -2.15 7.34 -5.01
CA GLY A 46 -1.02 7.09 -4.15
C GLY A 46 -0.85 8.10 -3.03
N ILE A 47 0.29 7.97 -2.37
CA ILE A 47 0.71 8.87 -1.30
C ILE A 47 2.12 9.37 -1.54
N VAL A 48 2.39 10.58 -1.11
CA VAL A 48 3.73 11.19 -1.12
C VAL A 48 4.01 11.88 0.22
N LYS A 49 5.22 11.70 0.71
CA LYS A 49 5.77 12.37 1.88
C LYS A 49 6.64 13.54 1.40
N VAL A 50 6.33 14.73 1.87
CA VAL A 50 6.99 15.97 1.46
C VAL A 50 7.53 16.69 2.68
N ALA A 51 8.83 17.01 2.69
CA ALA A 51 9.36 17.95 3.68
C ALA A 51 8.93 19.37 3.31
N VAL A 52 8.40 20.09 4.28
CA VAL A 52 7.83 21.43 4.09
C VAL A 52 8.39 22.42 5.10
N ILE A 53 8.38 23.69 4.71
CA ILE A 53 8.68 24.80 5.61
C ILE A 53 7.35 25.29 6.23
N GLY A 54 7.32 25.48 7.54
CA GLY A 54 6.08 25.87 8.24
C GLY A 54 5.02 24.79 8.22
N ALA A 55 3.76 25.17 8.06
CA ALA A 55 2.62 24.26 8.10
C ALA A 55 2.34 23.50 6.80
N GLY A 56 3.09 23.78 5.72
CA GLY A 56 2.88 23.11 4.42
C GLY A 56 1.56 23.45 3.72
N GLU A 57 0.79 24.39 4.26
CA GLU A 57 -0.51 24.77 3.69
C GLU A 57 -0.40 25.28 2.26
N GLU A 58 0.64 26.05 1.96
CA GLU A 58 0.86 26.58 0.60
C GLU A 58 1.12 25.46 -0.42
N VAL A 59 1.84 24.40 -0.02
CA VAL A 59 2.07 23.24 -0.83
C VAL A 59 0.76 22.50 -1.08
N LEU A 60 0.01 22.24 -0.02
CA LEU A 60 -1.28 21.53 -0.10
C LEU A 60 -2.30 22.28 -0.95
N LEU A 61 -2.46 23.58 -0.72
CA LEU A 61 -3.39 24.41 -1.50
C LEU A 61 -3.01 24.44 -2.98
N ALA A 62 -1.71 24.55 -3.30
CA ALA A 62 -1.25 24.53 -4.68
C ALA A 62 -1.51 23.16 -5.36
N LEU A 63 -1.30 22.05 -4.66
CA LEU A 63 -1.60 20.70 -5.15
C LEU A 63 -3.10 20.52 -5.41
N GLN A 64 -3.95 21.02 -4.52
CA GLN A 64 -5.41 20.93 -4.64
C GLN A 64 -5.97 21.71 -5.84
N GLN A 65 -5.19 22.61 -6.45
CA GLN A 65 -5.57 23.30 -7.70
C GLN A 65 -5.34 22.45 -8.95
N ILE A 66 -4.68 21.30 -8.85
CA ILE A 66 -4.46 20.43 -10.00
C ILE A 66 -5.78 19.81 -10.44
N ALA A 67 -6.21 20.12 -11.66
CA ALA A 67 -7.49 19.68 -12.19
C ALA A 67 -7.56 18.15 -12.30
N GLY A 68 -8.70 17.59 -11.91
CA GLY A 68 -9.00 16.17 -12.04
C GLY A 68 -8.43 15.29 -10.92
N LEU A 69 -7.73 15.85 -9.95
CA LEU A 69 -7.21 15.12 -8.79
C LEU A 69 -7.95 15.52 -7.50
N ASP A 70 -8.35 14.53 -6.73
CA ASP A 70 -8.73 14.71 -5.32
C ASP A 70 -7.47 14.56 -4.48
N ILE A 71 -7.09 15.61 -3.78
CA ILE A 71 -5.86 15.69 -3.01
C ILE A 71 -6.17 16.07 -1.58
N ARG A 72 -5.66 15.27 -0.64
CA ARG A 72 -5.77 15.51 0.79
C ARG A 72 -4.40 15.47 1.42
N GLY A 73 -4.19 16.29 2.43
CA GLY A 73 -2.93 16.35 3.15
C GLY A 73 -3.13 16.29 4.65
N VAL A 74 -2.18 15.66 5.31
CA VAL A 74 -2.06 15.63 6.77
C VAL A 74 -0.66 16.12 7.11
N LEU A 75 -0.60 17.19 7.91
CA LEU A 75 0.66 17.66 8.46
C LEU A 75 1.06 16.77 9.62
N ASP A 76 2.26 16.24 9.58
CA ASP A 76 2.87 15.52 10.68
C ASP A 76 4.22 16.16 11.03
N VAL A 77 4.69 15.91 12.23
CA VAL A 77 6.06 16.22 12.63
C VAL A 77 6.87 14.97 12.38
N GLU A 78 7.99 15.11 11.69
CA GLU A 78 8.90 13.98 11.49
C GLU A 78 9.26 13.40 12.86
N ARG A 79 8.61 12.30 13.20
CA ARG A 79 8.97 11.47 14.34
C ARG A 79 9.99 10.47 13.83
N GLU A 80 11.06 10.30 14.55
CA GLU A 80 11.84 9.07 14.39
C GLU A 80 10.84 7.93 14.62
N GLU A 81 10.51 7.21 13.55
CA GLU A 81 9.79 5.96 13.71
C GLU A 81 10.61 5.14 14.69
N THR A 82 10.12 5.02 15.92
CA THR A 82 10.60 3.97 16.83
C THR A 82 10.29 2.69 16.08
N ALA A 83 11.28 2.19 15.35
CA ALA A 83 11.17 0.95 14.61
C ALA A 83 10.71 -0.11 15.62
N LEU A 84 9.44 -0.43 15.59
CA LEU A 84 8.96 -1.63 16.25
C LEU A 84 9.83 -2.74 15.70
N VAL A 85 10.47 -3.45 16.60
CA VAL A 85 11.39 -4.53 16.24
C VAL A 85 10.57 -5.61 15.54
N SER A 86 10.53 -5.53 14.22
CA SER A 86 9.73 -6.38 13.34
C SER A 86 10.58 -6.90 12.20
N GLN A 87 10.15 -8.00 11.63
CA GLN A 87 10.73 -8.57 10.41
C GLN A 87 9.79 -8.32 9.24
N SER A 88 10.35 -7.91 8.10
CA SER A 88 9.61 -7.80 6.85
C SER A 88 9.64 -9.15 6.15
N VAL A 89 8.48 -9.64 5.75
CA VAL A 89 8.34 -10.89 5.00
C VAL A 89 7.39 -10.69 3.82
N ALA A 90 7.70 -11.35 2.71
CA ALA A 90 6.85 -11.35 1.53
C ALA A 90 6.06 -12.65 1.46
N LEU A 91 4.80 -12.57 1.07
CA LEU A 91 3.86 -13.67 0.99
C LEU A 91 3.15 -13.66 -0.36
N SER A 92 3.06 -14.82 -1.00
CA SER A 92 2.23 -15.05 -2.19
C SER A 92 1.10 -16.02 -1.86
N LEU A 93 -0.10 -15.72 -2.36
CA LEU A 93 -1.28 -16.57 -2.26
C LEU A 93 -1.88 -16.82 -3.64
N ILE A 94 -2.28 -18.05 -3.90
CA ILE A 94 -3.02 -18.44 -5.11
C ILE A 94 -4.09 -19.45 -4.72
N GLY A 95 -5.33 -19.22 -5.13
CA GLY A 95 -6.45 -20.13 -4.90
C GLY A 95 -7.66 -19.78 -5.75
N HIS A 96 -8.73 -20.57 -5.68
CA HIS A 96 -9.96 -20.23 -6.36
C HIS A 96 -10.57 -18.94 -5.79
N ASP A 97 -11.06 -18.08 -6.69
CA ASP A 97 -11.70 -16.85 -6.27
C ASP A 97 -13.02 -17.13 -5.54
N ARG A 98 -13.20 -16.47 -4.42
CA ARG A 98 -14.45 -16.52 -3.64
C ARG A 98 -14.65 -15.25 -2.83
N VAL A 99 -15.91 -15.00 -2.50
CA VAL A 99 -16.28 -13.89 -1.62
C VAL A 99 -15.62 -14.08 -0.24
N GLY A 100 -14.95 -13.04 0.24
CA GLY A 100 -14.40 -13.01 1.59
C GLY A 100 -12.98 -13.55 1.73
N ILE A 101 -12.29 -13.99 0.67
CA ILE A 101 -10.93 -14.53 0.77
C ILE A 101 -9.95 -13.52 1.38
N VAL A 102 -10.00 -12.26 0.97
CA VAL A 102 -9.13 -11.19 1.53
C VAL A 102 -9.44 -10.97 3.02
N LYS A 103 -10.72 -10.98 3.40
CA LYS A 103 -11.13 -10.87 4.80
C LYS A 103 -10.56 -12.00 5.64
N ASP A 104 -10.65 -13.22 5.17
CA ASP A 104 -10.17 -14.38 5.91
C ASP A 104 -8.65 -14.35 6.11
N VAL A 105 -7.90 -14.02 5.05
CA VAL A 105 -6.45 -13.82 5.12
C VAL A 105 -6.10 -12.72 6.11
N ALA A 106 -6.71 -11.54 5.99
CA ALA A 106 -6.45 -10.41 6.87
C ALA A 106 -6.80 -10.72 8.34
N THR A 107 -7.86 -11.48 8.58
CA THR A 107 -8.26 -11.91 9.94
C THR A 107 -7.19 -12.79 10.59
N ILE A 108 -6.62 -13.72 9.83
CA ILE A 108 -5.55 -14.58 10.35
C ILE A 108 -4.30 -13.76 10.66
N LEU A 109 -3.85 -12.95 9.73
CA LEU A 109 -2.67 -12.09 9.93
C LEU A 109 -2.83 -11.19 11.16
N ALA A 110 -4.01 -10.59 11.35
CA ALA A 110 -4.29 -9.74 12.50
C ALA A 110 -4.23 -10.49 13.83
N ARG A 111 -4.66 -11.75 13.88
CA ARG A 111 -4.56 -12.59 15.10
C ARG A 111 -3.14 -12.82 15.57
N PHE A 112 -2.19 -12.83 14.64
CA PHE A 112 -0.77 -12.96 14.92
C PHE A 112 -0.05 -11.60 15.06
N ALA A 113 -0.80 -10.50 15.12
CA ALA A 113 -0.26 -9.14 15.14
C ALA A 113 0.65 -8.83 13.93
N VAL A 114 0.44 -9.50 12.81
CA VAL A 114 1.14 -9.26 11.55
C VAL A 114 0.43 -8.14 10.80
N ASN A 115 1.17 -7.08 10.48
CA ASN A 115 0.66 -5.94 9.73
C ASN A 115 0.88 -6.15 8.22
N ILE A 116 -0.13 -5.77 7.43
CA ILE A 116 -0.03 -5.74 5.97
C ILE A 116 0.46 -4.35 5.56
N GLU A 117 1.69 -4.26 5.06
CA GLU A 117 2.27 -3.01 4.57
C GLU A 117 1.92 -2.75 3.11
N LYS A 118 1.86 -3.81 2.31
CA LYS A 118 1.48 -3.75 0.90
C LYS A 118 0.61 -4.95 0.55
N LEU A 119 -0.43 -4.73 -0.23
CA LEU A 119 -1.30 -5.77 -0.76
C LEU A 119 -1.58 -5.48 -2.24
N GLU A 120 -1.24 -6.42 -3.10
CA GLU A 120 -1.60 -6.42 -4.51
C GLU A 120 -2.39 -7.69 -4.81
N THR A 121 -3.53 -7.55 -5.48
CA THR A 121 -4.39 -8.69 -5.82
C THR A 121 -4.86 -8.58 -7.26
N TRP A 122 -5.05 -9.73 -7.92
CA TRP A 122 -5.62 -9.81 -9.26
C TRP A 122 -6.30 -11.16 -9.46
N LEU A 123 -7.13 -11.21 -10.49
CA LEU A 123 -7.78 -12.43 -10.94
C LEU A 123 -7.17 -12.89 -12.27
N SER A 124 -7.11 -14.20 -12.48
CA SER A 124 -6.77 -14.81 -13.74
C SER A 124 -7.71 -15.98 -14.05
N SER A 125 -7.91 -16.29 -15.32
CA SER A 125 -8.62 -17.51 -15.72
C SER A 125 -7.72 -18.72 -15.53
N GLY A 126 -8.20 -19.76 -14.86
CA GLY A 126 -7.52 -21.04 -14.77
C GLY A 126 -7.38 -21.70 -16.16
N ALA A 127 -6.20 -22.23 -16.46
CA ALA A 127 -5.82 -22.65 -17.81
C ALA A 127 -6.68 -23.80 -18.39
N MET A 128 -7.37 -24.59 -17.55
CA MET A 128 -8.12 -25.78 -17.99
C MET A 128 -9.59 -25.80 -17.56
N SER A 129 -9.97 -25.11 -16.50
CA SER A 129 -11.32 -25.14 -15.95
C SER A 129 -12.17 -23.94 -16.30
N GLY A 130 -11.56 -22.82 -16.73
CA GLY A 130 -12.23 -21.54 -16.90
C GLY A 130 -12.64 -20.88 -15.57
N GLU A 131 -12.30 -21.51 -14.45
CA GLU A 131 -12.54 -20.97 -13.12
C GLU A 131 -11.59 -19.80 -12.85
N MET A 132 -12.11 -18.78 -12.11
CA MET A 132 -11.31 -17.62 -11.76
C MET A 132 -10.38 -17.97 -10.60
N MET A 133 -9.11 -17.66 -10.78
CA MET A 133 -8.07 -17.80 -9.78
C MET A 133 -7.78 -16.45 -9.15
N PHE A 134 -7.78 -16.41 -7.84
CA PHE A 134 -7.36 -15.27 -7.04
C PHE A 134 -5.86 -15.35 -6.76
N HIS A 135 -5.18 -14.24 -6.97
CA HIS A 135 -3.77 -14.07 -6.65
C HIS A 135 -3.59 -12.91 -5.68
N ALA A 136 -2.71 -13.06 -4.74
CA ALA A 136 -2.29 -11.98 -3.85
C ALA A 136 -0.78 -11.99 -3.63
N GLN A 137 -0.19 -10.81 -3.60
CA GLN A 137 1.17 -10.56 -3.14
C GLN A 137 1.12 -9.56 -2.00
N LEU A 138 1.75 -9.93 -0.91
CA LEU A 138 1.77 -9.13 0.30
C LEU A 138 3.19 -8.86 0.76
N ILE A 139 3.41 -7.66 1.27
CA ILE A 139 4.55 -7.35 2.12
C ILE A 139 4.00 -7.17 3.53
N LEU A 140 4.57 -7.90 4.45
CA LEU A 140 4.11 -8.00 5.84
C LEU A 140 5.19 -7.52 6.79
N SER A 141 4.78 -6.88 7.87
CA SER A 141 5.61 -6.60 9.03
C SER A 141 5.14 -7.49 10.19
N ALA A 142 5.98 -8.41 10.60
CA ALA A 142 5.69 -9.38 11.63
C ALA A 142 6.56 -9.15 12.88
N PRO A 143 6.02 -9.31 14.12
CA PRO A 143 6.84 -9.34 15.32
C PRO A 143 7.94 -10.40 15.22
N LEU A 144 9.10 -10.15 15.80
CA LEU A 144 10.23 -11.10 15.72
C LEU A 144 9.96 -12.46 16.39
N ASP A 145 9.06 -12.49 17.36
CA ASP A 145 8.69 -13.67 18.15
C ASP A 145 7.51 -14.45 17.54
N VAL A 146 6.96 -13.98 16.40
CA VAL A 146 5.86 -14.68 15.75
C VAL A 146 6.36 -15.94 15.06
N ASP A 147 5.65 -17.04 15.25
CA ASP A 147 5.88 -18.30 14.54
C ASP A 147 5.26 -18.23 13.12
N LEU A 148 6.09 -17.92 12.13
CA LEU A 148 5.67 -17.82 10.74
C LEU A 148 5.16 -19.15 10.17
N ASP A 149 5.65 -20.28 10.66
CA ASP A 149 5.15 -21.60 10.24
C ASP A 149 3.73 -21.82 10.75
N GLN A 150 3.42 -21.32 11.92
CA GLN A 150 2.04 -21.36 12.43
C GLN A 150 1.11 -20.44 11.61
N VAL A 151 1.56 -19.24 11.25
CA VAL A 151 0.82 -18.35 10.37
C VAL A 151 0.55 -19.03 9.03
N HIS A 152 1.55 -19.65 8.43
CA HIS A 152 1.43 -20.37 7.17
C HIS A 152 0.38 -21.47 7.23
N ARG A 153 0.45 -22.34 8.23
CA ARG A 153 -0.53 -23.42 8.42
C ARG A 153 -1.96 -22.89 8.60
N GLN A 154 -2.13 -21.79 9.31
CA GLN A 154 -3.45 -21.18 9.48
C GLN A 154 -4.00 -20.58 8.19
N LEU A 155 -3.14 -20.02 7.36
CA LEU A 155 -3.53 -19.51 6.05
C LEU A 155 -3.94 -20.65 5.10
N GLU A 156 -3.19 -21.74 5.06
CA GLU A 156 -3.56 -22.93 4.27
C GLU A 156 -4.90 -23.56 4.71
N CYS A 157 -5.28 -23.40 5.98
CA CYS A 157 -6.55 -23.88 6.48
C CYS A 157 -7.78 -23.06 6.01
N ILE A 158 -7.58 -21.92 5.33
CA ILE A 158 -8.67 -21.10 4.80
C ILE A 158 -9.45 -21.86 3.71
N ALA A 159 -8.74 -22.57 2.83
CA ALA A 159 -9.31 -23.37 1.78
C ALA A 159 -8.31 -24.45 1.34
N ASP A 160 -8.83 -25.63 0.96
CA ASP A 160 -8.01 -26.78 0.58
C ASP A 160 -7.16 -26.54 -0.67
N ASP A 161 -7.54 -25.56 -1.49
CA ASP A 161 -6.88 -25.21 -2.75
C ASP A 161 -5.99 -23.96 -2.64
N LEU A 162 -5.91 -23.33 -1.46
CA LEU A 162 -5.09 -22.15 -1.27
C LEU A 162 -3.62 -22.51 -1.12
N MET A 163 -2.82 -22.14 -2.12
CA MET A 163 -1.37 -22.23 -2.05
C MET A 163 -0.80 -20.98 -1.39
N VAL A 164 0.03 -21.19 -0.40
CA VAL A 164 0.66 -20.12 0.42
C VAL A 164 2.17 -20.31 0.32
N GLU A 165 2.86 -19.28 -0.12
CA GLU A 165 4.32 -19.32 -0.27
C GLU A 165 4.95 -18.06 0.34
N TRP A 166 5.95 -18.25 1.21
CA TRP A 166 6.84 -17.16 1.58
C TRP A 166 7.79 -16.88 0.41
N ALA A 167 7.88 -15.64 0.00
CA ALA A 167 8.89 -15.22 -0.97
C ALA A 167 10.17 -14.80 -0.22
N ASP A 168 11.30 -15.23 -0.75
CA ASP A 168 12.64 -14.86 -0.26
C ASP A 168 12.97 -13.38 -0.52
#